data_d36f557facd0d29355858fa921eb6eb2
#
_entry.id   d36f557facd0d29355858fa921eb6eb2
#
_cell.length_a   1.000
_cell.length_b   1.000
_cell.length_c   1.000
_cell.angle_alpha   90.00
_cell.angle_beta   90.00
_cell.angle_gamma   90.00
#
_symmetry.space_group_name_H-M   'P 1'
#
loop_
_entity.id
_entity.type
_entity.pdbx_description
1 polymer ?
#
loop_
_entity_poly.entity_id
_entity_poly.type
_entity_poly.pdbx_seq_one_letter_code
_entity_poly.pdbx_strand_id
1 'polypeptide(L)'
;EMNWDYDDCLVTADRHAFFKFMVKTIAEKHGLRATFMPKPFENLTGNGCHAHISVWDGKKNKFLDKSNDLGLSKMAYNFLGGVIKNASSLSAFFNPTINSYRRINAPPTKSGASWSPSSISYTGNNRTHMIRIPDPGRFELRLMDGSANPYLLQASILAAGLDGLKNK
;
A
#
# COMPACT_ATOMS: atom_id res chain seq x y z
N GLU A 1 -10.54 -3.34 9.42
CA GLU A 1 -9.97 -3.31 8.06
C GLU A 1 -11.12 -3.37 7.05
N MET A 2 -11.04 -2.54 6.00
CA MET A 2 -11.99 -2.56 4.88
C MET A 2 -11.22 -2.82 3.61
N ASN A 3 -11.73 -3.74 2.79
CA ASN A 3 -11.15 -4.15 1.53
C ASN A 3 -12.23 -4.03 0.44
N TRP A 4 -11.80 -3.85 -0.80
CA TRP A 4 -12.67 -3.90 -1.98
C TRP A 4 -11.98 -4.64 -3.12
N ASP A 5 -12.76 -5.07 -4.08
CA ASP A 5 -12.27 -5.78 -5.25
C ASP A 5 -11.31 -4.92 -6.06
N TYR A 6 -10.26 -5.55 -6.62
CA TYR A 6 -9.31 -4.86 -7.51
C TYR A 6 -9.98 -4.41 -8.80
N ASP A 7 -9.46 -3.31 -9.33
CA ASP A 7 -9.91 -2.73 -10.60
C ASP A 7 -8.76 -1.97 -11.25
N ASP A 8 -9.03 -1.30 -12.36
CA ASP A 8 -8.10 -0.33 -12.96
C ASP A 8 -7.61 0.68 -11.91
N CYS A 9 -6.35 1.09 -12.03
CA CYS A 9 -5.69 1.92 -11.03
C CYS A 9 -6.39 3.28 -10.85
N LEU A 10 -6.90 3.90 -11.93
CA LEU A 10 -7.61 5.17 -11.85
C LEU A 10 -8.99 4.99 -11.19
N VAL A 11 -9.73 3.95 -11.59
CA VAL A 11 -11.03 3.60 -10.97
C VAL A 11 -10.84 3.31 -9.48
N THR A 12 -9.77 2.63 -9.10
CA THR A 12 -9.44 2.36 -7.69
C THR A 12 -9.13 3.64 -6.93
N ALA A 13 -8.42 4.60 -7.55
CA ALA A 13 -8.16 5.91 -6.94
C ALA A 13 -9.44 6.72 -6.72
N ASP A 14 -10.36 6.74 -7.70
CA ASP A 14 -11.67 7.37 -7.59
C ASP A 14 -12.50 6.76 -6.46
N ARG A 15 -12.57 5.43 -6.40
CA ARG A 15 -13.28 4.70 -5.32
C ARG A 15 -12.69 5.02 -3.95
N HIS A 16 -11.37 5.09 -3.83
CA HIS A 16 -10.70 5.43 -2.57
C HIS A 16 -11.00 6.88 -2.14
N ALA A 17 -10.95 7.84 -3.08
CA ALA A 17 -11.32 9.22 -2.80
C ALA A 17 -12.78 9.34 -2.34
N PHE A 18 -13.69 8.69 -3.06
CA PHE A 18 -15.11 8.64 -2.71
C PHE A 18 -15.36 7.96 -1.36
N PHE A 19 -14.68 6.84 -1.09
CA PHE A 19 -14.76 6.14 0.19
C PHE A 19 -14.40 7.06 1.37
N LYS A 20 -13.30 7.81 1.27
CA LYS A 20 -12.89 8.75 2.33
C LYS A 20 -13.92 9.84 2.55
N PHE A 21 -14.51 10.37 1.49
CA PHE A 21 -15.59 11.35 1.56
C PHE A 21 -16.86 10.76 2.19
N MET A 22 -17.30 9.62 1.68
CA MET A 22 -18.52 8.94 2.14
C MET A 22 -18.46 8.57 3.63
N VAL A 23 -17.35 7.98 4.09
CA VAL A 23 -17.17 7.59 5.50
C VAL A 23 -17.25 8.82 6.43
N LYS A 24 -16.64 9.94 6.06
CA LYS A 24 -16.72 11.18 6.84
C LYS A 24 -18.14 11.71 6.90
N THR A 25 -18.82 11.78 5.76
CA THR A 25 -20.19 12.28 5.66
C THR A 25 -21.18 11.44 6.46
N ILE A 26 -21.05 10.10 6.38
CA ILE A 26 -21.93 9.19 7.13
C ILE A 26 -21.65 9.30 8.63
N ALA A 27 -20.39 9.34 9.04
CA ALA A 27 -20.04 9.49 10.45
C ALA A 27 -20.65 10.76 11.06
N GLU A 28 -20.56 11.89 10.35
CA GLU A 28 -21.16 13.17 10.82
C GLU A 28 -22.66 13.08 11.02
N LYS A 29 -23.39 12.38 10.13
CA LYS A 29 -24.84 12.14 10.28
C LYS A 29 -25.19 11.36 11.55
N HIS A 30 -24.26 10.59 12.09
CA HIS A 30 -24.40 9.82 13.32
C HIS A 30 -23.74 10.48 14.54
N GLY A 31 -23.38 11.77 14.44
CA GLY A 31 -22.71 12.51 15.52
C GLY A 31 -21.29 12.04 15.81
N LEU A 32 -20.66 11.33 14.85
CA LEU A 32 -19.30 10.80 14.94
C LEU A 32 -18.35 11.59 14.02
N ARG A 33 -17.07 11.57 14.34
CA ARG A 33 -16.01 12.11 13.47
C ARG A 33 -15.08 11.01 13.01
N ALA A 34 -15.10 10.71 11.72
CA ALA A 34 -14.16 9.76 11.10
C ALA A 34 -12.81 10.44 10.79
N THR A 35 -11.72 9.74 11.02
CA THR A 35 -10.38 10.20 10.67
C THR A 35 -9.60 9.14 9.91
N PHE A 36 -8.83 9.59 8.92
CA PHE A 36 -7.81 8.79 8.20
C PHE A 36 -6.39 9.19 8.61
N MET A 37 -6.25 9.89 9.72
CA MET A 37 -4.97 10.27 10.31
C MET A 37 -4.12 9.01 10.55
N PRO A 38 -2.85 8.97 10.14
CA PRO A 38 -2.03 7.74 10.23
C PRO A 38 -1.91 7.15 11.62
N LYS A 39 -1.74 7.99 12.64
CA LYS A 39 -1.61 7.59 14.04
C LYS A 39 -2.38 8.55 14.94
N PRO A 40 -3.72 8.43 15.05
CA PRO A 40 -4.53 9.34 15.85
C PRO A 40 -4.32 9.17 17.36
N PHE A 41 -4.01 7.95 17.81
CA PHE A 41 -3.79 7.63 19.23
C PHE A 41 -2.49 6.86 19.41
N GLU A 42 -1.67 7.28 20.36
CA GLU A 42 -0.33 6.75 20.57
C GLU A 42 -0.33 5.26 20.94
N ASN A 43 -1.27 4.84 21.77
CA ASN A 43 -1.37 3.48 22.33
C ASN A 43 -2.24 2.51 21.51
N LEU A 44 -2.83 2.97 20.40
CA LEU A 44 -3.69 2.17 19.54
C LEU A 44 -3.07 1.99 18.16
N THR A 45 -3.59 1.01 17.39
CA THR A 45 -3.19 0.82 15.99
C THR A 45 -3.51 2.04 15.13
N GLY A 46 -2.68 2.28 14.12
CA GLY A 46 -2.88 3.38 13.17
C GLY A 46 -3.67 2.98 11.93
N ASN A 47 -3.88 3.96 11.05
CA ASN A 47 -4.55 3.80 9.76
C ASN A 47 -3.51 3.55 8.66
N GLY A 48 -3.26 2.28 8.32
CA GLY A 48 -2.53 1.88 7.13
C GLY A 48 -3.42 1.98 5.88
N CYS A 49 -2.79 2.13 4.72
CA CYS A 49 -3.45 2.09 3.42
C CYS A 49 -2.65 1.16 2.50
N HIS A 50 -2.87 -0.14 2.62
CA HIS A 50 -2.11 -1.13 1.86
C HIS A 50 -2.63 -1.23 0.43
N ALA A 51 -1.72 -1.26 -0.56
CA ALA A 51 -2.10 -1.47 -1.96
C ALA A 51 -1.65 -2.85 -2.44
N HIS A 52 -2.60 -3.62 -2.97
CA HIS A 52 -2.34 -4.85 -3.69
C HIS A 52 -2.18 -4.52 -5.18
N ILE A 53 -1.12 -5.02 -5.80
CA ILE A 53 -0.72 -4.64 -7.14
C ILE A 53 -0.52 -5.89 -7.99
N SER A 54 -1.15 -5.88 -9.16
CA SER A 54 -0.95 -6.85 -10.24
C SER A 54 -1.03 -6.13 -11.58
N VAL A 55 -0.40 -6.66 -12.62
CA VAL A 55 -0.43 -6.11 -13.98
C VAL A 55 -1.06 -7.13 -14.92
N TRP A 56 -1.99 -6.68 -15.74
CA TRP A 56 -2.77 -7.53 -16.63
C TRP A 56 -2.65 -7.09 -18.08
N ASP A 57 -2.73 -8.06 -18.98
CA ASP A 57 -2.85 -7.88 -20.42
C ASP A 57 -4.09 -8.67 -20.85
N GLY A 58 -5.19 -7.98 -21.03
CA GLY A 58 -6.51 -8.59 -21.14
C GLY A 58 -6.82 -9.46 -19.92
N LYS A 59 -6.96 -10.77 -20.13
CA LYS A 59 -7.25 -11.75 -19.04
C LYS A 59 -6.00 -12.40 -18.43
N LYS A 60 -4.80 -12.04 -18.93
CA LYS A 60 -3.55 -12.66 -18.50
C LYS A 60 -2.84 -11.82 -17.44
N ASN A 61 -2.69 -12.36 -16.24
CA ASN A 61 -1.87 -11.74 -15.19
C ASN A 61 -0.39 -11.84 -15.56
N LYS A 62 0.27 -10.71 -15.80
CA LYS A 62 1.69 -10.63 -16.21
C LYS A 62 2.65 -10.77 -15.04
N PHE A 63 2.14 -10.62 -13.81
CA PHE A 63 2.94 -10.85 -12.60
C PHE A 63 3.00 -12.31 -12.17
N LEU A 64 2.12 -13.16 -12.71
CA LEU A 64 2.04 -14.57 -12.34
C LEU A 64 3.10 -15.40 -13.08
N ASP A 65 3.89 -16.14 -12.31
CA ASP A 65 4.71 -17.26 -12.78
C ASP A 65 4.84 -18.31 -11.66
N LYS A 66 4.05 -19.36 -11.75
CA LYS A 66 4.01 -20.43 -10.73
C LYS A 66 5.27 -21.28 -10.65
N SER A 67 6.16 -21.20 -11.65
CA SER A 67 7.42 -21.92 -11.66
C SER A 67 8.53 -21.20 -10.89
N ASN A 68 8.35 -19.92 -10.63
CA ASN A 68 9.31 -19.11 -9.88
C ASN A 68 8.99 -19.09 -8.39
N ASP A 69 10.01 -18.75 -7.61
CA ASP A 69 9.88 -18.51 -6.18
C ASP A 69 8.81 -17.43 -5.89
N LEU A 70 8.02 -17.63 -4.85
CA LEU A 70 6.89 -16.79 -4.46
C LEU A 70 5.80 -16.59 -5.55
N GLY A 71 5.88 -17.33 -6.67
CA GLY A 71 4.90 -17.27 -7.76
C GLY A 71 4.88 -15.97 -8.56
N LEU A 72 5.96 -15.20 -8.53
CA LEU A 72 6.12 -13.95 -9.27
C LEU A 72 6.96 -14.10 -10.53
N SER A 73 6.52 -13.48 -11.64
CA SER A 73 7.28 -13.41 -12.88
C SER A 73 8.48 -12.47 -12.75
N LYS A 74 9.44 -12.60 -13.67
CA LYS A 74 10.56 -11.66 -13.82
C LYS A 74 10.09 -10.21 -13.96
N MET A 75 8.98 -9.99 -14.67
CA MET A 75 8.37 -8.66 -14.80
C MET A 75 7.93 -8.12 -13.44
N ALA A 76 7.29 -8.95 -12.62
CA ALA A 76 6.88 -8.55 -11.26
C ALA A 76 8.08 -8.21 -10.37
N TYR A 77 9.15 -9.00 -10.41
CA TYR A 77 10.37 -8.70 -9.66
C TYR A 77 11.06 -7.42 -10.12
N ASN A 78 11.11 -7.14 -11.42
CA ASN A 78 11.66 -5.88 -11.93
C ASN A 78 10.82 -4.69 -11.47
N PHE A 79 9.48 -4.79 -11.56
CA PHE A 79 8.57 -3.76 -11.08
C PHE A 79 8.75 -3.50 -9.57
N LEU A 80 8.74 -4.56 -8.78
CA LEU A 80 8.99 -4.53 -7.33
C LEU A 80 10.37 -3.92 -7.01
N GLY A 81 11.40 -4.30 -7.76
CA GLY A 81 12.74 -3.73 -7.63
C GLY A 81 12.77 -2.21 -7.81
N GLY A 82 12.01 -1.68 -8.77
CA GLY A 82 11.83 -0.24 -8.95
C GLY A 82 11.16 0.43 -7.75
N VAL A 83 10.15 -0.21 -7.18
CA VAL A 83 9.48 0.29 -5.96
C VAL A 83 10.44 0.30 -4.77
N ILE A 84 11.23 -0.76 -4.57
CA ILE A 84 12.25 -0.84 -3.51
C ILE A 84 13.32 0.24 -3.68
N LYS A 85 13.88 0.36 -4.87
CA LYS A 85 14.92 1.37 -5.19
C LYS A 85 14.46 2.79 -4.86
N ASN A 86 13.20 3.10 -5.14
CA ASN A 86 12.63 4.43 -4.98
C ASN A 86 11.86 4.61 -3.64
N ALA A 87 11.85 3.62 -2.75
CA ALA A 87 10.99 3.59 -1.56
C ALA A 87 11.14 4.84 -0.66
N SER A 88 12.37 5.32 -0.45
CA SER A 88 12.62 6.52 0.35
C SER A 88 11.97 7.78 -0.28
N SER A 89 12.08 7.93 -1.61
CA SER A 89 11.45 9.06 -2.33
C SER A 89 9.93 8.93 -2.37
N LEU A 90 9.41 7.70 -2.48
CA LEU A 90 7.99 7.40 -2.48
C LEU A 90 7.32 7.79 -1.15
N SER A 91 8.06 7.82 -0.04
CA SER A 91 7.52 8.25 1.25
C SER A 91 6.94 9.67 1.22
N ALA A 92 7.40 10.55 0.34
CA ALA A 92 6.82 11.88 0.16
C ALA A 92 5.34 11.84 -0.27
N PHE A 93 4.94 10.79 -1.00
CA PHE A 93 3.56 10.58 -1.47
C PHE A 93 2.78 9.61 -0.57
N PHE A 94 3.45 8.63 0.01
CA PHE A 94 2.86 7.57 0.80
C PHE A 94 2.63 7.95 2.26
N ASN A 95 3.50 8.81 2.79
CA ASN A 95 3.55 9.21 4.19
C ASN A 95 3.68 10.75 4.28
N PRO A 96 2.70 11.51 3.76
CA PRO A 96 2.86 12.94 3.47
C PRO A 96 2.78 13.85 4.70
N THR A 97 2.58 13.30 5.90
CA THR A 97 2.41 14.11 7.12
C THR A 97 3.42 13.73 8.20
N ILE A 98 3.69 14.64 9.13
CA ILE A 98 4.51 14.35 10.32
C ILE A 98 3.92 13.18 11.10
N ASN A 99 2.59 13.09 11.17
CA ASN A 99 1.90 12.00 11.85
C ASN A 99 2.11 10.63 11.17
N SER A 100 2.41 10.59 9.87
CA SER A 100 2.80 9.38 9.14
C SER A 100 4.01 8.70 9.79
N TYR A 101 5.01 9.49 10.17
CA TYR A 101 6.23 8.98 10.79
C TYR A 101 6.02 8.50 12.23
N ARG A 102 5.00 9.00 12.93
CA ARG A 102 4.58 8.41 14.20
C ARG A 102 3.99 7.02 14.01
N ARG A 103 3.31 6.76 12.89
CA ARG A 103 2.81 5.42 12.55
C ARG A 103 3.96 4.47 12.21
N ILE A 104 4.92 4.88 11.36
CA ILE A 104 6.05 4.04 10.93
C ILE A 104 6.95 3.67 12.11
N ASN A 105 7.19 4.61 13.02
CA ASN A 105 8.07 4.43 14.18
C ASN A 105 7.32 4.03 15.46
N ALA A 106 6.04 3.65 15.35
CA ALA A 106 5.25 3.33 16.52
C ALA A 106 5.80 2.09 17.25
N PRO A 107 5.91 2.15 18.58
CA PRO A 107 6.22 0.96 19.37
C PRO A 107 5.05 -0.05 19.26
N PRO A 108 5.29 -1.33 19.59
CA PRO A 108 4.22 -2.32 19.66
C PRO A 108 3.08 -1.83 20.55
N THR A 109 1.85 -1.94 20.04
CA THR A 109 0.65 -1.56 20.78
C THR A 109 0.20 -2.69 21.70
N LYS A 110 -0.69 -2.40 22.67
CA LYS A 110 -1.30 -3.41 23.54
C LYS A 110 -2.02 -4.53 22.77
N SER A 111 -2.53 -4.24 21.59
CA SER A 111 -3.14 -5.22 20.68
C SER A 111 -2.12 -6.08 19.91
N GLY A 112 -0.82 -5.82 20.06
CA GLY A 112 0.25 -6.51 19.32
C GLY A 112 0.36 -6.14 17.83
N ALA A 113 -0.55 -5.34 17.31
CA ALA A 113 -0.65 -5.01 15.89
C ALA A 113 0.08 -3.69 15.55
N SER A 114 1.40 -3.71 15.54
CA SER A 114 2.20 -2.64 14.95
C SER A 114 3.00 -3.19 13.78
N TRP A 115 2.31 -3.48 12.66
CA TRP A 115 2.93 -4.03 11.45
C TRP A 115 3.16 -2.96 10.39
N SER A 116 3.47 -1.76 10.84
CA SER A 116 3.99 -0.74 9.95
C SER A 116 5.44 -1.07 9.61
N PRO A 117 5.83 -1.07 8.34
CA PRO A 117 7.20 -1.42 7.97
C PRO A 117 8.18 -0.35 8.46
N SER A 118 9.24 -0.77 9.14
CA SER A 118 10.36 0.07 9.60
C SER A 118 11.60 -0.06 8.73
N SER A 119 11.58 -0.96 7.75
CA SER A 119 12.69 -1.21 6.83
C SER A 119 12.20 -1.43 5.40
N ILE A 120 13.03 -1.07 4.43
CA ILE A 120 12.79 -1.35 3.01
C ILE A 120 13.14 -2.81 2.75
N SER A 121 12.11 -3.64 2.60
CA SER A 121 12.27 -5.09 2.50
C SER A 121 11.08 -5.74 1.81
N TYR A 122 11.27 -6.94 1.28
CA TYR A 122 10.18 -7.78 0.76
C TYR A 122 10.36 -9.24 1.18
N THR A 123 9.26 -9.97 1.20
CA THR A 123 9.23 -11.41 1.49
C THR A 123 7.90 -12.02 1.04
N GLY A 124 7.74 -13.32 1.26
CA GLY A 124 6.46 -14.02 1.10
C GLY A 124 5.36 -13.51 2.03
N ASN A 125 4.55 -14.40 2.55
CA ASN A 125 3.37 -14.03 3.37
C ASN A 125 3.73 -13.59 4.80
N ASN A 126 4.44 -12.47 4.94
CA ASN A 126 4.80 -11.89 6.24
C ASN A 126 4.46 -10.38 6.27
N ARG A 127 3.61 -9.97 7.21
CA ARG A 127 3.08 -8.60 7.34
C ARG A 127 4.04 -7.60 7.98
N THR A 128 5.22 -8.02 8.43
CA THR A 128 6.23 -7.11 9.02
C THR A 128 7.10 -6.41 7.98
N HIS A 129 7.12 -6.90 6.74
CA HIS A 129 7.89 -6.34 5.65
C HIS A 129 7.13 -5.23 4.91
N MET A 130 7.88 -4.32 4.25
CA MET A 130 7.31 -3.25 3.44
C MET A 130 6.52 -3.79 2.24
N ILE A 131 7.05 -4.84 1.60
CA ILE A 131 6.38 -5.56 0.52
C ILE A 131 6.17 -7.01 0.94
N ARG A 132 4.91 -7.43 0.92
CA ARG A 132 4.48 -8.79 1.19
C ARG A 132 3.95 -9.41 -0.10
N ILE A 133 4.29 -10.67 -0.33
CA ILE A 133 3.75 -11.45 -1.45
C ILE A 133 2.79 -12.49 -0.84
N PRO A 134 1.48 -12.16 -0.71
CA PRO A 134 0.51 -13.03 -0.04
C PRO A 134 0.14 -14.24 -0.88
N ASP A 135 0.08 -14.06 -2.21
CA ASP A 135 -0.34 -15.07 -3.18
C ASP A 135 0.42 -14.88 -4.50
N PRO A 136 0.54 -15.92 -5.35
CA PRO A 136 1.12 -15.82 -6.68
C PRO A 136 0.48 -14.73 -7.55
N GLY A 137 1.31 -14.00 -8.30
CA GLY A 137 0.86 -13.02 -9.29
C GLY A 137 0.45 -11.65 -8.75
N ARG A 138 0.67 -11.36 -7.47
CA ARG A 138 0.48 -10.04 -6.88
C ARG A 138 1.42 -9.80 -5.72
N PHE A 139 1.66 -8.54 -5.38
CA PHE A 139 2.28 -8.17 -4.12
C PHE A 139 1.49 -7.05 -3.42
N GLU A 140 1.66 -6.96 -2.13
CA GLU A 140 1.07 -5.95 -1.26
C GLU A 140 2.15 -4.97 -0.81
N LEU A 141 1.97 -3.69 -1.13
CA LEU A 141 2.82 -2.61 -0.62
C LEU A 141 2.17 -2.04 0.64
N ARG A 142 2.91 -2.01 1.75
CA ARG A 142 2.38 -1.75 3.09
C ARG A 142 2.85 -0.43 3.72
N LEU A 143 3.69 0.32 3.00
CA LEU A 143 4.30 1.56 3.52
C LEU A 143 3.26 2.67 3.73
N MET A 144 2.28 2.79 2.84
CA MET A 144 1.34 3.89 2.79
C MET A 144 0.41 3.94 4.00
N ASP A 145 -0.11 5.12 4.27
CA ASP A 145 -1.09 5.37 5.32
C ASP A 145 -2.35 6.09 4.83
N GLY A 146 -3.32 6.24 5.72
CA GLY A 146 -4.63 6.81 5.39
C GLY A 146 -4.62 8.28 4.97
N SER A 147 -3.50 9.02 5.13
CA SER A 147 -3.40 10.42 4.69
C SER A 147 -2.95 10.56 3.24
N ALA A 148 -2.44 9.49 2.62
CA ALA A 148 -2.00 9.52 1.23
C ALA A 148 -3.10 10.00 0.28
N ASN A 149 -2.70 10.78 -0.73
CA ASN A 149 -3.57 11.15 -1.84
C ASN A 149 -3.72 9.93 -2.77
N PRO A 150 -4.95 9.43 -3.03
CA PRO A 150 -5.16 8.22 -3.81
C PRO A 150 -4.56 8.25 -5.22
N TYR A 151 -4.62 9.38 -5.90
CA TYR A 151 -4.11 9.54 -7.27
C TYR A 151 -2.58 9.59 -7.29
N LEU A 152 -1.96 10.38 -6.40
CA LEU A 152 -0.51 10.44 -6.27
C LEU A 152 0.09 9.11 -5.83
N LEU A 153 -0.63 8.37 -4.97
CA LEU A 153 -0.26 7.03 -4.55
C LEU A 153 -0.15 6.09 -5.76
N GLN A 154 -1.19 6.01 -6.58
CA GLN A 154 -1.20 5.15 -7.78
C GLN A 154 -0.14 5.60 -8.80
N ALA A 155 -0.09 6.89 -9.09
CA ALA A 155 0.87 7.44 -10.06
C ALA A 155 2.33 7.16 -9.65
N SER A 156 2.67 7.32 -8.38
CA SER A 156 4.03 7.10 -7.88
C SER A 156 4.43 5.62 -7.87
N ILE A 157 3.49 4.70 -7.56
CA ILE A 157 3.73 3.26 -7.68
C ILE A 157 4.02 2.90 -9.14
N LEU A 158 3.21 3.38 -10.07
CA LEU A 158 3.40 3.12 -11.50
C LEU A 158 4.72 3.68 -12.01
N ALA A 159 5.06 4.91 -11.65
CA ALA A 159 6.32 5.54 -12.05
C ALA A 159 7.55 4.75 -11.56
N ALA A 160 7.55 4.35 -10.28
CA ALA A 160 8.62 3.54 -9.71
C ALA A 160 8.70 2.14 -10.33
N GLY A 161 7.57 1.50 -10.55
CA GLY A 161 7.52 0.20 -11.22
C GLY A 161 8.03 0.25 -12.67
N LEU A 162 7.66 1.28 -13.42
CA LEU A 162 8.16 1.53 -14.77
C LEU A 162 9.66 1.80 -14.79
N ASP A 163 10.20 2.54 -13.80
CA ASP A 163 11.65 2.71 -13.64
C ASP A 163 12.35 1.35 -13.48
N GLY A 164 11.81 0.46 -12.64
CA GLY A 164 12.33 -0.88 -12.46
C GLY A 164 12.26 -1.77 -13.71
N LEU A 165 11.24 -1.58 -14.56
CA LEU A 165 11.12 -2.30 -15.83
C LEU A 165 12.11 -1.79 -16.91
N LYS A 166 12.43 -0.49 -16.90
CA LYS A 166 13.34 0.14 -17.86
C LYS A 166 14.82 -0.10 -17.53
N ASN A 167 15.16 -0.13 -16.25
CA ASN A 167 16.52 -0.20 -15.75
C ASN A 167 16.88 -1.60 -15.20
N LYS A 168 16.57 -2.63 -15.99
CA LYS A 168 16.79 -4.06 -15.67
C LYS A 168 18.24 -4.39 -15.37
#